data_e24c3f3da07c763e4d254c86bd59ae4b
#
_entry.id   e24c3f3da07c763e4d254c86bd59ae4b
#
_cell.length_a   1.000
_cell.length_b   1.000
_cell.length_c   1.000
_cell.angle_alpha   90.00
_cell.angle_beta   90.00
_cell.angle_gamma   90.00
#
_symmetry.space_group_name_H-M   'P 1'
#
loop_
_entity.id
_entity.type
_entity.pdbx_description
1 polymer ?
#
loop_
_entity_poly.entity_id
_entity_poly.type
_entity_poly.pdbx_seq_one_letter_code
_entity_poly.pdbx_strand_id
1 'polypeptide(L)'
;MNLENLVESRETIIKTTFPVPEKELLKRFENLYTGAVNDVLREFCLLNQALPNHLVPLREYYTVAGFAFTVKSAPNAMITGEMEFRTRMLDEMKEDSFVVWDTSKDEQATLWGGVMTATAKGKKVKAACIDGGIRDTHQILEADFPVFYKYRISNGSLGRCLITHYQVTLSIGGVIIKPGDIILGDIDGVLVVPRGIAYKVLLRGEEILRNEKLIFGWVKDGHSLQDITQKGGYF
;
A
#
# COMPACT_ATOMS: atom_id res chain seq x y z
N MET A 1 -19.54 -7.27 -29.05
CA MET A 1 -18.34 -7.44 -28.20
C MET A 1 -18.84 -7.79 -26.81
N ASN A 2 -18.38 -8.90 -26.23
CA ASN A 2 -18.72 -9.24 -24.84
C ASN A 2 -17.64 -8.68 -23.90
N LEU A 3 -18.01 -7.80 -22.99
CA LEU A 3 -17.12 -7.13 -22.03
C LEU A 3 -17.26 -7.68 -20.59
N GLU A 4 -18.10 -8.72 -20.38
CA GLU A 4 -18.39 -9.24 -19.04
C GLU A 4 -17.12 -9.63 -18.28
N ASN A 5 -16.23 -10.39 -18.91
CA ASN A 5 -14.96 -10.78 -18.28
C ASN A 5 -14.07 -9.57 -17.93
N LEU A 6 -14.10 -8.52 -18.76
CA LEU A 6 -13.33 -7.31 -18.49
C LEU A 6 -13.92 -6.54 -17.31
N VAL A 7 -15.23 -6.40 -17.25
CA VAL A 7 -15.95 -5.75 -16.14
C VAL A 7 -15.70 -6.54 -14.86
N GLU A 8 -15.92 -7.86 -14.89
CA GLU A 8 -15.67 -8.72 -13.74
C GLU A 8 -14.24 -8.62 -13.22
N SER A 9 -13.24 -8.65 -14.11
CA SER A 9 -11.83 -8.55 -13.73
C SER A 9 -11.45 -7.20 -13.09
N ARG A 10 -12.20 -6.13 -13.40
CA ARG A 10 -11.94 -4.78 -12.94
C ARG A 10 -12.69 -4.39 -11.67
N GLU A 11 -13.90 -4.91 -11.50
CA GLU A 11 -14.83 -4.51 -10.44
C GLU A 11 -14.97 -5.56 -9.34
N THR A 12 -14.47 -6.78 -9.53
CA THR A 12 -14.60 -7.83 -8.53
C THR A 12 -13.63 -7.60 -7.38
N ILE A 13 -14.18 -7.31 -6.20
CA ILE A 13 -13.44 -7.36 -4.95
C ILE A 13 -13.20 -8.82 -4.60
N ILE A 14 -11.95 -9.23 -4.55
CA ILE A 14 -11.60 -10.62 -4.22
C ILE A 14 -11.95 -10.90 -2.75
N LYS A 15 -12.94 -11.76 -2.53
CA LYS A 15 -13.34 -12.25 -1.21
C LYS A 15 -12.60 -13.57 -0.93
N THR A 16 -11.38 -13.49 -0.47
CA THR A 16 -10.65 -14.67 0.02
C THR A 16 -10.78 -14.71 1.54
N THR A 17 -11.20 -15.84 2.10
CA THR A 17 -11.16 -16.10 3.53
C THR A 17 -9.76 -16.55 3.92
N PHE A 18 -9.24 -16.01 5.02
CA PHE A 18 -7.95 -16.42 5.57
C PHE A 18 -8.16 -17.47 6.68
N PRO A 19 -7.18 -18.35 6.94
CA PRO A 19 -7.20 -19.28 8.08
C PRO A 19 -7.12 -18.59 9.45
N VAL A 20 -6.83 -17.29 9.47
CA VAL A 20 -6.75 -16.46 10.67
C VAL A 20 -7.63 -15.21 10.50
N PRO A 21 -8.03 -14.54 11.60
CA PRO A 21 -8.74 -13.26 11.52
C PRO A 21 -7.95 -12.22 10.73
N GLU A 22 -8.63 -11.40 9.93
CA GLU A 22 -7.99 -10.36 9.09
C GLU A 22 -7.11 -9.40 9.89
N LYS A 23 -7.53 -9.00 11.09
CA LYS A 23 -6.72 -8.15 11.98
C LYS A 23 -5.43 -8.82 12.44
N GLU A 24 -5.47 -10.12 12.71
CA GLU A 24 -4.29 -10.91 13.05
C GLU A 24 -3.33 -11.00 11.85
N LEU A 25 -3.88 -11.27 10.65
CA LEU A 25 -3.11 -11.30 9.41
C LEU A 25 -2.31 -10.00 9.22
N LEU A 26 -2.98 -8.85 9.31
CA LEU A 26 -2.34 -7.54 9.12
C LEU A 26 -1.28 -7.28 10.19
N LYS A 27 -1.60 -7.54 11.48
CA LYS A 27 -0.63 -7.38 12.56
C LYS A 27 0.62 -8.24 12.38
N ARG A 28 0.48 -9.43 11.80
CA ARG A 28 1.61 -10.30 11.50
C ARG A 28 2.42 -9.77 10.32
N PHE A 29 1.79 -9.18 9.29
CA PHE A 29 2.49 -8.47 8.22
C PHE A 29 3.26 -7.25 8.75
N GLU A 30 2.71 -6.50 9.70
CA GLU A 30 3.38 -5.35 10.34
C GLU A 30 4.66 -5.75 11.13
N ASN A 31 4.85 -7.04 11.42
CA ASN A 31 6.09 -7.55 12.01
C ASN A 31 7.14 -7.97 10.97
N LEU A 32 6.81 -7.92 9.70
CA LEU A 32 7.72 -8.14 8.57
C LEU A 32 8.18 -6.78 8.02
N TYR A 33 9.12 -6.78 7.11
CA TYR A 33 9.52 -5.61 6.34
C TYR A 33 9.38 -5.88 4.84
N THR A 34 9.27 -4.81 4.04
CA THR A 34 8.96 -4.92 2.61
C THR A 34 9.98 -5.76 1.85
N GLY A 35 11.27 -5.66 2.19
CA GLY A 35 12.35 -6.45 1.55
C GLY A 35 12.12 -7.96 1.68
N ALA A 36 11.91 -8.46 2.92
CA ALA A 36 11.67 -9.89 3.15
C ALA A 36 10.41 -10.38 2.43
N VAL A 37 9.33 -9.59 2.45
CA VAL A 37 8.08 -9.95 1.76
C VAL A 37 8.26 -9.94 0.25
N ASN A 38 9.05 -9.01 -0.30
CA ASN A 38 9.36 -8.96 -1.72
C ASN A 38 10.19 -10.18 -2.19
N ASP A 39 11.10 -10.64 -1.35
CA ASP A 39 11.86 -11.87 -1.62
C ASP A 39 10.96 -13.10 -1.67
N VAL A 40 9.97 -13.20 -0.79
CA VAL A 40 8.94 -14.23 -0.86
C VAL A 40 8.13 -14.13 -2.15
N LEU A 41 7.70 -12.93 -2.54
CA LEU A 41 6.93 -12.74 -3.77
C LEU A 41 7.72 -13.19 -5.02
N ARG A 42 9.04 -13.03 -5.01
CA ARG A 42 9.93 -13.57 -6.05
C ARG A 42 9.86 -15.11 -6.13
N GLU A 43 9.74 -15.83 -4.99
CA GLU A 43 9.52 -17.29 -4.99
C GLU A 43 8.20 -17.67 -5.68
N PHE A 44 7.20 -16.77 -5.67
CA PHE A 44 5.92 -16.92 -6.38
C PHE A 44 5.94 -16.38 -7.82
N CYS A 45 7.12 -16.09 -8.38
CA CYS A 45 7.29 -15.48 -9.71
C CYS A 45 6.65 -14.09 -9.86
N LEU A 46 6.43 -13.38 -8.77
CA LEU A 46 5.89 -12.01 -8.73
C LEU A 46 7.05 -11.01 -8.52
N LEU A 47 7.73 -10.66 -9.62
CA LEU A 47 8.95 -9.83 -9.57
C LEU A 47 8.68 -8.32 -9.47
N ASN A 48 7.45 -7.87 -9.79
CA ASN A 48 7.12 -6.45 -9.91
C ASN A 48 5.91 -6.11 -9.01
N GLN A 49 6.12 -6.16 -7.70
CA GLN A 49 5.08 -5.88 -6.71
C GLN A 49 5.37 -4.64 -5.85
N ALA A 50 6.58 -4.08 -5.94
CA ALA A 50 6.94 -2.83 -5.30
C ALA A 50 6.43 -1.64 -6.13
N LEU A 51 5.75 -0.70 -5.47
CA LEU A 51 5.35 0.55 -6.07
C LEU A 51 6.56 1.43 -6.38
N PRO A 52 6.43 2.43 -7.27
CA PRO A 52 7.55 3.28 -7.66
C PRO A 52 8.31 3.88 -6.48
N ASN A 53 9.62 3.91 -6.56
CA ASN A 53 10.54 4.36 -5.50
C ASN A 53 10.43 5.84 -5.11
N HIS A 54 9.68 6.63 -5.86
CA HIS A 54 9.37 8.00 -5.47
C HIS A 54 8.24 8.09 -4.43
N LEU A 55 7.56 7.00 -4.14
CA LEU A 55 6.54 6.91 -3.10
C LEU A 55 7.21 6.65 -1.76
N VAL A 56 7.57 7.72 -1.08
CA VAL A 56 8.32 7.68 0.18
C VAL A 56 7.41 7.92 1.40
N PRO A 57 7.72 7.32 2.55
CA PRO A 57 6.95 7.56 3.78
C PRO A 57 7.17 8.98 4.30
N LEU A 58 6.14 9.56 4.90
CA LEU A 58 6.24 10.86 5.57
C LEU A 58 7.09 10.80 6.85
N ARG A 59 7.14 9.64 7.49
CA ARG A 59 8.03 9.31 8.61
C ARG A 59 8.65 7.93 8.41
N GLU A 60 9.94 7.84 8.67
CA GLU A 60 10.76 6.65 8.40
C GLU A 60 10.46 5.47 9.33
N TYR A 61 9.87 5.70 10.50
CA TYR A 61 9.61 4.63 11.46
C TYR A 61 8.32 3.85 11.21
N TYR A 62 7.53 4.20 10.21
CA TYR A 62 6.32 3.46 9.92
C TYR A 62 6.62 2.07 9.37
N THR A 63 5.94 1.07 9.92
CA THR A 63 5.70 -0.23 9.29
C THR A 63 4.22 -0.51 9.44
N VAL A 64 3.50 -0.55 8.33
CA VAL A 64 2.04 -0.58 8.35
C VAL A 64 1.51 -1.48 7.25
N ALA A 65 0.52 -2.31 7.60
CA ALA A 65 -0.20 -3.16 6.66
C ALA A 65 -1.70 -2.89 6.69
N GLY A 66 -2.35 -2.99 5.53
CA GLY A 66 -3.80 -2.82 5.42
C GLY A 66 -4.34 -3.40 4.13
N PHE A 67 -5.67 -3.47 4.04
CA PHE A 67 -6.36 -3.91 2.82
C PHE A 67 -6.47 -2.74 1.84
N ALA A 68 -6.11 -2.95 0.59
CA ALA A 68 -6.18 -1.93 -0.45
C ALA A 68 -7.60 -1.36 -0.60
N PHE A 69 -7.74 -0.08 -0.28
CA PHE A 69 -8.87 0.75 -0.68
C PHE A 69 -8.40 1.62 -1.84
N THR A 70 -8.73 1.21 -3.03
CA THR A 70 -8.19 1.81 -4.26
C THR A 70 -8.99 3.04 -4.68
N VAL A 71 -8.30 4.11 -5.08
CA VAL A 71 -8.91 5.35 -5.57
C VAL A 71 -8.21 5.79 -6.85
N LYS A 72 -8.98 6.22 -7.83
CA LYS A 72 -8.48 6.78 -9.08
C LYS A 72 -9.01 8.18 -9.29
N SER A 73 -8.11 9.08 -9.66
CA SER A 73 -8.45 10.43 -10.12
C SER A 73 -7.79 10.74 -11.45
N ALA A 74 -8.26 11.81 -12.09
CA ALA A 74 -7.70 12.27 -13.34
C ALA A 74 -7.75 13.82 -13.40
N PRO A 75 -6.83 14.46 -14.14
CA PRO A 75 -6.88 15.89 -14.41
C PRO A 75 -8.26 16.29 -14.98
N ASN A 76 -8.85 17.32 -14.40
CA ASN A 76 -10.16 17.82 -14.81
C ASN A 76 -10.38 19.26 -14.32
N ALA A 77 -10.90 20.12 -15.18
CA ALA A 77 -11.19 21.50 -14.87
C ALA A 77 -12.61 21.73 -14.27
N MET A 78 -13.43 20.70 -14.16
CA MET A 78 -14.77 20.81 -13.57
C MET A 78 -14.68 21.11 -12.07
N ILE A 79 -15.66 21.91 -11.60
CA ILE A 79 -15.75 22.31 -10.19
C ILE A 79 -16.95 21.64 -9.50
N THR A 80 -18.02 21.39 -10.25
CA THR A 80 -19.28 20.85 -9.72
C THR A 80 -19.25 19.34 -9.57
N GLY A 81 -19.84 18.81 -8.49
CA GLY A 81 -20.00 17.37 -8.24
C GLY A 81 -18.79 16.66 -7.60
N GLU A 82 -17.63 17.30 -7.55
CA GLU A 82 -16.42 16.68 -7.00
C GLU A 82 -16.52 16.41 -5.50
N MET A 83 -17.06 17.36 -4.74
CA MET A 83 -17.18 17.24 -3.29
C MET A 83 -18.16 16.13 -2.90
N GLU A 84 -19.26 15.97 -3.61
CA GLU A 84 -20.23 14.89 -3.34
C GLU A 84 -19.60 13.50 -3.56
N PHE A 85 -18.85 13.35 -4.64
CA PHE A 85 -18.16 12.08 -4.93
C PHE A 85 -17.05 11.79 -3.90
N ARG A 86 -16.29 12.82 -3.51
CA ARG A 86 -15.24 12.74 -2.51
C ARG A 86 -15.78 12.35 -1.14
N THR A 87 -16.87 12.97 -0.68
CA THR A 87 -17.49 12.65 0.61
C THR A 87 -18.00 11.22 0.63
N ARG A 88 -18.65 10.76 -0.43
CA ARG A 88 -19.10 9.37 -0.56
C ARG A 88 -17.93 8.39 -0.48
N MET A 89 -16.85 8.64 -1.23
CA MET A 89 -15.64 7.82 -1.18
C MET A 89 -15.05 7.76 0.24
N LEU A 90 -14.96 8.92 0.93
CA LEU A 90 -14.47 8.97 2.32
C LEU A 90 -15.39 8.20 3.28
N ASP A 91 -16.71 8.27 3.09
CA ASP A 91 -17.68 7.57 3.93
C ASP A 91 -17.63 6.06 3.75
N GLU A 92 -17.25 5.57 2.59
CA GLU A 92 -17.10 4.14 2.29
C GLU A 92 -15.77 3.52 2.76
N MET A 93 -14.79 4.34 3.19
CA MET A 93 -13.56 3.82 3.80
C MET A 93 -13.88 3.00 5.04
N LYS A 94 -13.22 1.86 5.20
CA LYS A 94 -13.42 0.92 6.30
C LYS A 94 -12.20 0.84 7.21
N GLU A 95 -12.42 0.37 8.43
CA GLU A 95 -11.35 -0.04 9.33
C GLU A 95 -10.39 -1.00 8.63
N ASP A 96 -9.11 -0.93 8.96
CA ASP A 96 -8.03 -1.72 8.39
C ASP A 96 -7.75 -1.50 6.89
N SER A 97 -8.38 -0.51 6.26
CA SER A 97 -8.05 -0.10 4.89
C SER A 97 -6.66 0.56 4.82
N PHE A 98 -5.98 0.34 3.71
CA PHE A 98 -4.82 1.13 3.26
C PHE A 98 -5.23 1.80 1.95
N VAL A 99 -5.40 3.11 1.97
CA VAL A 99 -5.82 3.86 0.77
C VAL A 99 -4.67 3.86 -0.23
N VAL A 100 -4.92 3.43 -1.46
CA VAL A 100 -3.95 3.53 -2.56
C VAL A 100 -4.57 4.38 -3.66
N TRP A 101 -3.93 5.50 -3.99
CA TRP A 101 -4.48 6.49 -4.89
C TRP A 101 -3.64 6.68 -6.14
N ASP A 102 -4.17 6.25 -7.27
CA ASP A 102 -3.62 6.54 -8.60
C ASP A 102 -4.15 7.90 -9.08
N THR A 103 -3.26 8.86 -9.21
CA THR A 103 -3.60 10.23 -9.64
C THR A 103 -3.58 10.41 -11.15
N SER A 104 -3.37 9.34 -11.92
CA SER A 104 -3.19 9.41 -13.37
C SER A 104 -2.05 10.34 -13.79
N LYS A 105 -0.95 10.34 -12.99
CA LYS A 105 0.26 11.15 -13.18
C LYS A 105 0.01 12.67 -13.04
N ASP A 106 -1.01 13.08 -12.30
CA ASP A 106 -1.18 14.49 -11.96
C ASP A 106 0.02 14.97 -11.13
N GLU A 107 0.58 16.12 -11.49
CA GLU A 107 1.71 16.77 -10.81
C GLU A 107 1.37 18.18 -10.32
N GLN A 108 0.10 18.59 -10.40
CA GLN A 108 -0.34 19.97 -10.15
C GLN A 108 -1.26 20.11 -8.94
N ALA A 109 -1.82 19.00 -8.45
CA ALA A 109 -2.84 19.03 -7.41
C ALA A 109 -2.49 18.18 -6.20
N THR A 110 -3.04 18.61 -5.07
CA THR A 110 -3.08 17.82 -3.83
C THR A 110 -4.32 16.96 -3.81
N LEU A 111 -4.15 15.69 -3.47
CA LEU A 111 -5.24 14.72 -3.36
C LEU A 111 -5.42 14.21 -1.93
N TRP A 112 -4.49 14.49 -1.03
CA TRP A 112 -4.56 14.13 0.38
C TRP A 112 -4.13 15.29 1.28
N GLY A 113 -4.87 15.50 2.37
CA GLY A 113 -4.59 16.60 3.31
C GLY A 113 -5.18 16.35 4.71
N GLY A 114 -5.19 17.37 5.55
CA GLY A 114 -5.55 17.28 6.97
C GLY A 114 -6.94 16.72 7.23
N VAL A 115 -7.98 17.23 6.55
CA VAL A 115 -9.37 16.76 6.73
C VAL A 115 -9.52 15.28 6.35
N MET A 116 -8.89 14.85 5.25
CA MET A 116 -8.92 13.46 4.82
C MET A 116 -8.21 12.56 5.82
N THR A 117 -7.09 13.01 6.36
CA THR A 117 -6.36 12.32 7.42
C THR A 117 -7.21 12.15 8.68
N ALA A 118 -7.87 13.21 9.13
CA ALA A 118 -8.74 13.15 10.31
C ALA A 118 -9.91 12.18 10.09
N THR A 119 -10.54 12.21 8.91
CA THR A 119 -11.62 11.28 8.54
C THR A 119 -11.12 9.83 8.50
N ALA A 120 -10.01 9.58 7.83
CA ALA A 120 -9.41 8.24 7.73
C ALA A 120 -9.05 7.67 9.12
N LYS A 121 -8.43 8.49 9.97
CA LYS A 121 -8.08 8.10 11.34
C LYS A 121 -9.32 7.80 12.18
N GLY A 122 -10.37 8.60 12.08
CA GLY A 122 -11.65 8.36 12.76
C GLY A 122 -12.32 7.05 12.34
N LYS A 123 -12.10 6.61 11.10
CA LYS A 123 -12.57 5.32 10.57
C LYS A 123 -11.58 4.17 10.79
N LYS A 124 -10.47 4.40 11.49
CA LYS A 124 -9.41 3.41 11.75
C LYS A 124 -8.76 2.87 10.47
N VAL A 125 -8.67 3.70 9.44
CA VAL A 125 -7.88 3.43 8.25
C VAL A 125 -6.41 3.38 8.68
N LYS A 126 -5.64 2.44 8.15
CA LYS A 126 -4.25 2.17 8.55
C LYS A 126 -3.26 3.18 7.98
N ALA A 127 -3.39 3.51 6.71
CA ALA A 127 -2.45 4.37 6.00
C ALA A 127 -3.02 4.88 4.67
N ALA A 128 -2.27 5.78 4.02
CA ALA A 128 -2.54 6.20 2.65
C ALA A 128 -1.25 6.24 1.82
N CYS A 129 -1.30 5.76 0.58
CA CYS A 129 -0.26 5.88 -0.44
C CYS A 129 -0.83 6.68 -1.62
N ILE A 130 -0.27 7.85 -1.88
CA ILE A 130 -0.75 8.78 -2.89
C ILE A 130 0.32 8.92 -3.98
N ASP A 131 0.08 8.35 -5.16
CA ASP A 131 0.96 8.58 -6.32
C ASP A 131 0.77 10.01 -6.87
N GLY A 132 0.97 10.99 -6.00
CA GLY A 132 0.72 12.40 -6.25
C GLY A 132 1.04 13.30 -5.07
N GLY A 133 0.38 14.46 -5.06
CA GLY A 133 0.62 15.52 -4.09
C GLY A 133 -0.14 15.37 -2.77
N ILE A 134 0.51 15.79 -1.68
CA ILE A 134 -0.12 16.00 -0.38
C ILE A 134 0.06 17.45 0.09
N ARG A 135 -0.82 17.91 0.99
CA ARG A 135 -0.70 19.19 1.70
C ARG A 135 -1.12 19.06 3.17
N ASP A 136 -1.16 20.16 3.89
CA ASP A 136 -1.49 20.19 5.32
C ASP A 136 -0.61 19.22 6.11
N THR A 137 0.65 19.09 5.69
CA THR A 137 1.59 18.07 6.17
C THR A 137 1.80 18.14 7.68
N HIS A 138 1.76 19.35 8.28
CA HIS A 138 1.85 19.52 9.74
C HIS A 138 0.69 18.81 10.46
N GLN A 139 -0.54 18.90 9.94
CA GLN A 139 -1.70 18.21 10.53
C GLN A 139 -1.60 16.68 10.38
N ILE A 140 -1.06 16.19 9.26
CA ILE A 140 -0.81 14.78 9.06
C ILE A 140 0.23 14.28 10.07
N LEU A 141 1.31 15.04 10.28
CA LEU A 141 2.37 14.73 11.24
C LEU A 141 1.86 14.75 12.69
N GLU A 142 1.04 15.73 13.07
CA GLU A 142 0.40 15.80 14.38
C GLU A 142 -0.56 14.64 14.63
N ALA A 143 -1.27 14.21 13.59
CA ALA A 143 -2.15 13.04 13.66
C ALA A 143 -1.38 11.73 13.78
N ASP A 144 -0.07 11.73 13.52
CA ASP A 144 0.77 10.53 13.40
C ASP A 144 0.12 9.46 12.49
N PHE A 145 -0.37 9.91 11.33
CA PHE A 145 -1.02 9.04 10.36
C PHE A 145 -0.05 8.66 9.24
N PRO A 146 0.16 7.36 8.97
CA PRO A 146 1.10 6.90 7.95
C PRO A 146 0.65 7.34 6.55
N VAL A 147 1.50 8.13 5.88
CA VAL A 147 1.29 8.56 4.49
C VAL A 147 2.55 8.32 3.68
N PHE A 148 2.39 7.68 2.55
CA PHE A 148 3.38 7.54 1.48
C PHE A 148 2.96 8.45 0.33
N TYR A 149 3.88 9.22 -0.24
CA TYR A 149 3.53 10.26 -1.21
C TYR A 149 4.65 10.53 -2.21
N LYS A 150 4.30 11.16 -3.32
CA LYS A 150 5.25 11.52 -4.37
C LYS A 150 5.87 12.91 -4.15
N TYR A 151 5.04 13.91 -3.83
CA TYR A 151 5.49 15.30 -3.63
C TYR A 151 4.54 16.08 -2.71
N ARG A 152 4.99 17.26 -2.29
CA ARG A 152 4.18 18.21 -1.51
C ARG A 152 3.87 19.44 -2.38
N ILE A 153 2.61 19.86 -2.37
CA ILE A 153 2.17 21.06 -3.07
C ILE A 153 0.93 21.66 -2.40
N SER A 154 0.83 22.99 -2.32
CA SER A 154 -0.31 23.65 -1.68
C SER A 154 -1.57 23.74 -2.55
N ASN A 155 -1.46 23.51 -3.86
CA ASN A 155 -2.58 23.61 -4.79
C ASN A 155 -3.67 22.54 -4.48
N GLY A 156 -4.89 22.98 -4.20
CA GLY A 156 -6.04 22.06 -4.05
C GLY A 156 -6.45 21.41 -5.37
N SER A 157 -7.17 20.30 -5.26
CA SER A 157 -7.64 19.51 -6.43
C SER A 157 -8.78 20.18 -7.21
N LEU A 158 -9.61 20.98 -6.55
CA LEU A 158 -10.79 21.58 -7.17
C LEU A 158 -10.42 22.43 -8.39
N GLY A 159 -11.02 22.11 -9.55
CA GLY A 159 -10.72 22.74 -10.83
C GLY A 159 -9.39 22.29 -11.48
N ARG A 160 -8.70 21.27 -10.92
CA ARG A 160 -7.47 20.68 -11.47
C ARG A 160 -7.57 19.18 -11.70
N CYS A 161 -8.14 18.47 -10.75
CA CYS A 161 -8.40 17.03 -10.91
C CYS A 161 -9.65 16.64 -10.12
N LEU A 162 -10.26 15.53 -10.51
CA LEU A 162 -11.38 14.96 -9.76
C LEU A 162 -11.20 13.45 -9.59
N ILE A 163 -11.85 12.89 -8.56
CA ILE A 163 -11.94 11.45 -8.35
C ILE A 163 -12.88 10.89 -9.42
N THR A 164 -12.40 9.93 -10.18
CA THR A 164 -13.19 9.28 -11.25
C THR A 164 -13.83 7.98 -10.77
N HIS A 165 -13.07 7.20 -9.99
CA HIS A 165 -13.50 5.88 -9.49
C HIS A 165 -12.84 5.59 -8.14
N TYR A 166 -13.45 4.71 -7.37
CA TYR A 166 -12.81 4.04 -6.23
C TYR A 166 -13.26 2.57 -6.18
N GLN A 167 -12.52 1.74 -5.46
CA GLN A 167 -12.70 0.29 -5.40
C GLN A 167 -12.68 -0.38 -6.78
N VAL A 168 -11.77 0.09 -7.62
CA VAL A 168 -11.47 -0.46 -8.95
C VAL A 168 -10.01 -0.90 -9.01
N THR A 169 -9.67 -1.78 -9.94
CA THR A 169 -8.29 -2.18 -10.18
C THR A 169 -7.47 -1.00 -10.69
N LEU A 170 -6.33 -0.75 -10.05
CA LEU A 170 -5.36 0.28 -10.43
C LEU A 170 -4.12 -0.32 -11.08
N SER A 171 -3.33 0.56 -11.73
CA SER A 171 -1.97 0.25 -12.17
C SER A 171 -1.07 1.45 -11.88
N ILE A 172 -0.18 1.30 -10.90
CA ILE A 172 0.80 2.32 -10.51
C ILE A 172 2.20 1.77 -10.79
N GLY A 173 2.96 2.45 -11.66
CA GLY A 173 4.30 1.99 -12.04
C GLY A 173 4.35 0.60 -12.68
N GLY A 174 3.24 0.14 -13.28
CA GLY A 174 3.13 -1.21 -13.84
C GLY A 174 2.65 -2.28 -12.84
N VAL A 175 2.58 -1.95 -11.55
CA VAL A 175 2.03 -2.84 -10.52
C VAL A 175 0.51 -2.80 -10.55
N ILE A 176 -0.12 -3.97 -10.66
CA ILE A 176 -1.58 -4.11 -10.59
C ILE A 176 -2.01 -4.22 -9.13
N ILE A 177 -2.97 -3.40 -8.72
CA ILE A 177 -3.50 -3.34 -7.36
C ILE A 177 -5.00 -3.56 -7.43
N LYS A 178 -5.49 -4.60 -6.79
CA LYS A 178 -6.92 -4.88 -6.71
C LYS A 178 -7.47 -4.48 -5.34
N PRO A 179 -8.73 -4.01 -5.26
CA PRO A 179 -9.38 -3.81 -3.98
C PRO A 179 -9.26 -5.04 -3.09
N GLY A 180 -8.80 -4.85 -1.85
CA GLY A 180 -8.62 -5.93 -0.88
C GLY A 180 -7.29 -6.67 -0.94
N ASP A 181 -6.38 -6.37 -1.86
CA ASP A 181 -4.98 -6.84 -1.77
C ASP A 181 -4.35 -6.34 -0.46
N ILE A 182 -3.31 -7.03 0.03
CA ILE A 182 -2.56 -6.52 1.18
C ILE A 182 -1.53 -5.49 0.69
N ILE A 183 -1.54 -4.32 1.30
CA ILE A 183 -0.53 -3.31 1.10
C ILE A 183 0.35 -3.27 2.35
N LEU A 184 1.64 -3.43 2.16
CA LEU A 184 2.65 -3.28 3.21
C LEU A 184 3.53 -2.08 2.87
N GLY A 185 3.70 -1.17 3.82
CA GLY A 185 4.55 0.01 3.65
C GLY A 185 5.52 0.17 4.80
N ASP A 186 6.77 0.49 4.50
CA ASP A 186 7.82 0.83 5.46
C ASP A 186 8.78 1.89 4.89
N ILE A 187 9.96 2.05 5.50
CA ILE A 187 10.97 3.03 5.07
C ILE A 187 11.45 2.78 3.63
N ASP A 188 11.48 1.53 3.17
CA ASP A 188 11.97 1.16 1.84
C ASP A 188 10.90 1.34 0.73
N GLY A 189 9.64 1.58 1.11
CA GLY A 189 8.56 1.90 0.19
C GLY A 189 7.27 1.15 0.44
N VAL A 190 6.51 0.89 -0.63
CA VAL A 190 5.18 0.27 -0.57
C VAL A 190 5.14 -0.96 -1.46
N LEU A 191 4.68 -2.07 -0.91
CA LEU A 191 4.60 -3.37 -1.57
C LEU A 191 3.15 -3.86 -1.64
N VAL A 192 2.80 -4.49 -2.76
CA VAL A 192 1.48 -5.06 -3.01
C VAL A 192 1.55 -6.58 -2.96
N VAL A 193 0.80 -7.19 -2.05
CA VAL A 193 0.68 -8.65 -1.94
C VAL A 193 -0.72 -9.06 -2.40
N PRO A 194 -0.85 -9.81 -3.51
CA PRO A 194 -2.14 -10.27 -3.99
C PRO A 194 -2.89 -11.06 -2.91
N ARG A 195 -4.15 -10.68 -2.65
CA ARG A 195 -4.96 -11.26 -1.57
C ARG A 195 -5.00 -12.79 -1.58
N GLY A 196 -5.10 -13.38 -2.79
CA GLY A 196 -5.24 -14.84 -2.95
C GLY A 196 -4.06 -15.67 -2.41
N ILE A 197 -2.88 -15.08 -2.30
CA ILE A 197 -1.66 -15.74 -1.81
C ILE A 197 -1.15 -15.17 -0.48
N ALA A 198 -1.79 -14.13 0.04
CA ALA A 198 -1.28 -13.34 1.15
C ALA A 198 -0.92 -14.19 2.38
N TYR A 199 -1.76 -15.18 2.74
CA TYR A 199 -1.46 -16.03 3.90
C TYR A 199 -0.22 -16.92 3.68
N LYS A 200 -0.03 -17.43 2.45
CA LYS A 200 1.18 -18.21 2.11
C LYS A 200 2.43 -17.32 2.17
N VAL A 201 2.33 -16.12 1.63
CA VAL A 201 3.41 -15.11 1.66
C VAL A 201 3.75 -14.76 3.11
N LEU A 202 2.75 -14.54 3.97
CA LEU A 202 2.96 -14.25 5.39
C LEU A 202 3.76 -15.36 6.09
N LEU A 203 3.31 -16.61 5.97
CA LEU A 203 3.98 -17.76 6.63
C LEU A 203 5.43 -17.89 6.17
N ARG A 204 5.68 -17.74 4.87
CA ARG A 204 7.03 -17.82 4.32
C ARG A 204 7.90 -16.64 4.75
N GLY A 205 7.35 -15.42 4.80
CA GLY A 205 8.05 -14.24 5.31
C GLY A 205 8.47 -14.38 6.78
N GLU A 206 7.60 -14.92 7.62
CA GLU A 206 7.94 -15.22 9.02
C GLU A 206 9.06 -16.26 9.14
N GLU A 207 9.11 -17.23 8.23
CA GLU A 207 10.20 -18.20 8.17
C GLU A 207 11.53 -17.54 7.78
N ILE A 208 11.52 -16.70 6.73
CA ILE A 208 12.69 -15.92 6.31
C ILE A 208 13.20 -15.07 7.47
N LEU A 209 12.34 -14.34 8.14
CA LEU A 209 12.73 -13.48 9.27
C LEU A 209 13.36 -14.26 10.41
N ARG A 210 12.89 -15.51 10.68
CA ARG A 210 13.54 -16.38 11.67
C ARG A 210 14.94 -16.82 11.21
N ASN A 211 15.10 -17.17 9.95
CA ASN A 211 16.39 -17.59 9.39
C ASN A 211 17.40 -16.45 9.36
N GLU A 212 16.98 -15.25 9.01
CA GLU A 212 17.86 -14.06 9.05
C GLU A 212 18.42 -13.78 10.44
N LYS A 213 17.62 -13.95 11.50
CA LYS A 213 18.12 -13.81 12.87
C LYS A 213 19.24 -14.80 13.18
N LEU A 214 19.18 -16.04 12.66
CA LEU A 214 20.25 -17.00 12.79
C LEU A 214 21.49 -16.57 11.99
N ILE A 215 21.31 -16.10 10.76
CA ILE A 215 22.40 -15.62 9.89
C ILE A 215 23.12 -14.44 10.55
N PHE A 216 22.39 -13.45 11.08
CA PHE A 216 22.99 -12.34 11.82
C PHE A 216 23.76 -12.81 13.07
N GLY A 217 23.27 -13.84 13.75
CA GLY A 217 24.00 -14.50 14.85
C GLY A 217 25.33 -15.04 14.37
N TRP A 218 25.34 -15.84 13.31
CA TRP A 218 26.58 -16.44 12.75
C TRP A 218 27.55 -15.37 12.23
N VAL A 219 27.06 -14.30 11.59
CA VAL A 219 27.91 -13.18 11.18
C VAL A 219 28.57 -12.51 12.39
N LYS A 220 27.80 -12.29 13.47
CA LYS A 220 28.32 -11.71 14.72
C LYS A 220 29.36 -12.61 15.40
N ASP A 221 29.19 -13.93 15.27
CA ASP A 221 30.11 -14.94 15.79
C ASP A 221 31.37 -15.11 14.90
N GLY A 222 31.50 -14.35 13.80
CA GLY A 222 32.65 -14.33 12.93
C GLY A 222 32.70 -15.41 11.86
N HIS A 223 31.57 -16.09 11.60
CA HIS A 223 31.49 -17.03 10.48
C HIS A 223 31.61 -16.30 9.13
N SER A 224 32.31 -16.92 8.18
CA SER A 224 32.37 -16.39 6.82
C SER A 224 31.02 -16.57 6.10
N LEU A 225 30.74 -15.71 5.12
CA LEU A 225 29.52 -15.85 4.29
C LEU A 225 29.50 -17.19 3.54
N GLN A 226 30.68 -17.72 3.17
CA GLN A 226 30.79 -19.02 2.54
C GLN A 226 30.36 -20.15 3.50
N ASP A 227 30.78 -20.10 4.78
CA ASP A 227 30.35 -21.07 5.78
C ASP A 227 28.85 -21.00 6.06
N ILE A 228 28.30 -19.78 6.10
CA ILE A 228 26.86 -19.52 6.29
C ILE A 228 26.05 -20.12 5.15
N THR A 229 26.49 -19.92 3.89
CA THR A 229 25.84 -20.50 2.72
C THR A 229 25.85 -22.03 2.74
N GLN A 230 27.00 -22.64 3.14
CA GLN A 230 27.10 -24.10 3.30
C GLN A 230 26.20 -24.66 4.39
N LYS A 231 25.89 -23.87 5.42
CA LYS A 231 24.90 -24.20 6.47
C LYS A 231 23.45 -24.02 6.04
N GLY A 232 23.21 -23.66 4.77
CA GLY A 232 21.89 -23.41 4.21
C GLY A 232 21.35 -22.00 4.48
N GLY A 233 22.20 -21.08 4.93
CA GLY A 233 21.84 -19.66 5.01
C GLY A 233 21.73 -19.07 3.60
N TYR A 234 20.59 -18.48 3.29
CA TYR A 234 20.35 -17.72 2.06
C TYR A 234 20.05 -16.26 2.44
N PHE A 235 20.68 -15.30 1.76
CA PHE A 235 20.56 -13.86 1.98
C PHE A 235 20.62 -13.08 0.68
#